data_4e49bf46b8437b0da3dd313f2d1e4114
#
_entry.id   4e49bf46b8437b0da3dd313f2d1e4114
#
_cell.length_a   1.000
_cell.length_b   1.000
_cell.length_c   1.000
_cell.angle_alpha   90.00
_cell.angle_beta   90.00
_cell.angle_gamma   90.00
#
_symmetry.space_group_name_H-M   'P 1'
#
loop_
_entity.id
_entity.type
_entity.pdbx_description
1 polymer ?
#
loop_
_entity_poly.entity_id
_entity_poly.type
_entity_poly.pdbx_seq_one_letter_code
_entity_poly.pdbx_strand_id
1 'polypeptide(L)'
;MAGVPLVVPEVNPQDLVFSADTKGRIACATNCTLLPLLLPLTAISANFGLTSWSMHSEQALSGGGYGLIDHVAKSGDCPSEIPGEAEKTEAEFRHILGWKGPADLICKRVDRHDGHLVHVEAVLEQTASPQSIIEALNTWSSQHTPHHLPSAPARSVMTVDDLNVALHLFADGEGFPSTCNPAVDLKAGMAIVVGNIETDGLHVRFQALSHNTLRGAAGGTVYLAELAVDLGLFGPTQAQG
;
A
#
# COMPACT_ATOMS: atom_id res chain seq x y z
N MET A 1 -1.87 4.63 18.66
CA MET A 1 -0.73 4.72 19.60
C MET A 1 -0.13 6.12 19.40
N ALA A 2 -0.33 7.03 20.33
CA ALA A 2 0.22 8.37 20.22
C ALA A 2 1.76 8.29 20.28
N GLY A 3 2.43 8.88 19.30
CA GLY A 3 3.90 8.99 19.27
C GLY A 3 4.68 7.85 18.62
N VAL A 4 4.01 6.85 18.03
CA VAL A 4 4.67 5.84 17.19
C VAL A 4 4.55 6.26 15.73
N PRO A 5 5.67 6.45 15.00
CA PRO A 5 5.62 6.78 13.58
C PRO A 5 4.92 5.68 12.77
N LEU A 6 3.99 6.07 11.90
CA LEU A 6 3.37 5.23 10.90
C LEU A 6 3.88 5.69 9.54
N VAL A 7 4.70 4.88 8.87
CA VAL A 7 5.51 5.34 7.75
C VAL A 7 5.37 4.44 6.53
N VAL A 8 5.25 5.09 5.37
CA VAL A 8 5.35 4.48 4.05
C VAL A 8 6.54 5.14 3.34
N PRO A 9 7.58 4.40 2.97
CA PRO A 9 8.84 4.95 2.46
C PRO A 9 8.69 5.91 1.27
N GLU A 10 7.69 5.70 0.42
CA GLU A 10 7.42 6.55 -0.76
C GLU A 10 6.58 7.79 -0.45
N VAL A 11 5.90 7.85 0.70
CA VAL A 11 4.90 8.89 0.98
C VAL A 11 5.34 9.85 2.06
N ASN A 12 5.75 9.32 3.21
CA ASN A 12 6.09 10.13 4.38
C ASN A 12 7.37 9.65 5.10
N PRO A 13 8.50 9.43 4.39
CA PRO A 13 9.75 8.97 5.00
C PRO A 13 10.28 9.92 6.09
N GLN A 14 9.98 11.22 5.99
CA GLN A 14 10.36 12.27 6.95
C GLN A 14 9.70 12.08 8.32
N ASP A 15 8.61 11.33 8.41
CA ASP A 15 7.89 11.06 9.66
C ASP A 15 8.57 9.95 10.50
N LEU A 16 9.59 9.28 9.94
CA LEU A 16 10.38 8.28 10.65
C LEU A 16 11.35 8.97 11.62
N VAL A 17 10.81 9.59 12.65
CA VAL A 17 11.54 10.33 13.67
C VAL A 17 11.29 9.72 15.04
N PHE A 18 12.35 9.58 15.82
CA PHE A 18 12.26 9.10 17.21
C PHE A 18 12.66 10.20 18.18
N SER A 19 11.89 10.35 19.28
CA SER A 19 12.26 11.24 20.35
C SER A 19 13.57 10.78 21.02
N ALA A 20 14.45 11.72 21.34
CA ALA A 20 15.72 11.44 22.02
C ALA A 20 15.54 10.82 23.41
N ASP A 21 14.39 11.04 24.05
CA ASP A 21 14.10 10.60 25.41
C ASP A 21 13.54 9.17 25.50
N THR A 22 13.31 8.49 24.37
CA THR A 22 12.75 7.13 24.36
C THR A 22 13.82 6.07 24.49
N LYS A 23 13.68 5.18 25.48
CA LYS A 23 14.58 4.03 25.71
C LYS A 23 14.44 2.91 24.67
N GLY A 24 13.53 3.04 23.71
CA GLY A 24 13.29 2.12 22.60
C GLY A 24 12.73 2.85 21.42
N ARG A 25 12.93 2.30 20.24
CA ARG A 25 12.45 2.87 18.97
C ARG A 25 11.48 1.90 18.33
N ILE A 26 10.25 2.34 18.12
CA ILE A 26 9.20 1.56 17.46
C ILE A 26 8.65 2.40 16.32
N ALA A 27 8.63 1.85 15.13
CA ALA A 27 7.91 2.39 13.99
C ALA A 27 6.93 1.34 13.48
N CYS A 28 5.83 1.77 12.90
CA CYS A 28 4.83 0.90 12.31
C CYS A 28 4.80 1.05 10.79
N ALA A 29 4.74 -0.09 10.10
CA ALA A 29 4.21 -0.15 8.75
C ALA A 29 2.67 -0.07 8.81
N THR A 30 2.07 0.30 7.70
CA THR A 30 0.60 0.40 7.55
C THR A 30 -0.06 -0.97 7.50
N ASN A 31 -1.39 -0.98 7.60
CA ASN A 31 -2.13 -2.19 7.28
C ASN A 31 -2.01 -2.52 5.77
N CYS A 32 -2.22 -3.81 5.45
CA CYS A 32 -2.01 -4.33 4.10
C CYS A 32 -3.03 -3.81 3.06
N THR A 33 -4.20 -3.38 3.50
CA THR A 33 -5.27 -2.86 2.63
C THR A 33 -5.03 -1.40 2.24
N LEU A 34 -4.26 -0.66 3.04
CA LEU A 34 -4.05 0.76 2.81
C LEU A 34 -3.18 1.03 1.58
N LEU A 35 -2.12 0.27 1.35
CA LEU A 35 -1.11 0.59 0.33
C LEU A 35 -1.66 0.68 -1.09
N PRO A 36 -2.51 -0.26 -1.57
CA PRO A 36 -3.11 -0.16 -2.90
C PRO A 36 -4.10 0.99 -3.06
N LEU A 37 -4.57 1.58 -1.96
CA LEU A 37 -5.36 2.83 -1.94
C LEU A 37 -4.44 4.06 -1.88
N LEU A 38 -3.50 4.07 -0.93
CA LEU A 38 -2.70 5.23 -0.55
C LEU A 38 -1.78 5.70 -1.67
N LEU A 39 -0.98 4.79 -2.27
CA LEU A 39 0.01 5.17 -3.26
C LEU A 39 -0.64 5.78 -4.52
N PRO A 40 -1.65 5.13 -5.14
CA PRO A 40 -2.33 5.73 -6.28
C PRO A 40 -3.02 7.06 -5.96
N LEU A 41 -3.74 7.15 -4.85
CA LEU A 41 -4.42 8.39 -4.49
C LEU A 41 -3.45 9.53 -4.14
N THR A 42 -2.28 9.22 -3.58
CA THR A 42 -1.23 10.23 -3.36
C THR A 42 -0.75 10.82 -4.69
N ALA A 43 -0.45 9.95 -5.65
CA ALA A 43 -0.01 10.37 -6.98
C ALA A 43 -1.08 11.18 -7.73
N ILE A 44 -2.31 10.72 -7.70
CA ILE A 44 -3.46 11.38 -8.36
C ILE A 44 -3.75 12.73 -7.70
N SER A 45 -3.81 12.77 -6.37
CA SER A 45 -4.08 14.00 -5.61
C SER A 45 -3.03 15.07 -5.83
N ALA A 46 -1.76 14.70 -5.96
CA ALA A 46 -0.67 15.64 -6.21
C ALA A 46 -0.79 16.36 -7.57
N ASN A 47 -1.46 15.75 -8.54
CA ASN A 47 -1.59 16.30 -9.90
C ASN A 47 -2.95 16.94 -10.18
N PHE A 48 -4.02 16.41 -9.61
CA PHE A 48 -5.40 16.80 -9.95
C PHE A 48 -6.22 17.32 -8.77
N GLY A 49 -5.63 17.31 -7.56
CA GLY A 49 -6.40 17.53 -6.33
C GLY A 49 -7.33 16.37 -6.01
N LEU A 50 -7.86 16.32 -4.80
CA LEU A 50 -8.78 15.28 -4.35
C LEU A 50 -9.85 15.89 -3.47
N THR A 51 -11.12 15.68 -3.81
CA THR A 51 -12.27 16.18 -3.06
C THR A 51 -12.88 15.14 -2.14
N SER A 52 -13.03 13.92 -2.64
CA SER A 52 -13.57 12.77 -1.89
C SER A 52 -13.12 11.47 -2.53
N TRP A 53 -13.22 10.37 -1.78
CA TRP A 53 -12.96 9.04 -2.31
C TRP A 53 -13.78 7.98 -1.59
N SER A 54 -14.01 6.86 -2.28
CA SER A 54 -14.55 5.64 -1.69
C SER A 54 -13.75 4.43 -2.13
N MET A 55 -13.78 3.38 -1.32
CA MET A 55 -13.08 2.13 -1.57
C MET A 55 -13.92 0.94 -1.15
N HIS A 56 -13.98 -0.06 -2.02
CA HIS A 56 -14.37 -1.42 -1.67
C HIS A 56 -13.15 -2.34 -1.80
N SER A 57 -12.81 -3.10 -0.74
CA SER A 57 -11.70 -4.03 -0.78
C SER A 57 -12.15 -5.48 -0.78
N GLU A 58 -11.45 -6.30 -1.59
CA GLU A 58 -11.47 -7.75 -1.57
C GLU A 58 -10.19 -8.25 -0.91
N GLN A 59 -10.29 -8.69 0.34
CA GLN A 59 -9.14 -9.12 1.11
C GLN A 59 -8.96 -10.63 1.10
N ALA A 60 -7.76 -11.08 0.76
CA ALA A 60 -7.39 -12.48 0.70
C ALA A 60 -7.32 -13.14 2.08
N LEU A 61 -7.44 -14.47 2.14
CA LEU A 61 -7.48 -15.30 3.35
C LEU A 61 -6.21 -15.12 4.20
N SER A 62 -5.04 -15.04 3.57
CA SER A 62 -3.76 -14.89 4.27
C SER A 62 -3.70 -13.65 5.15
N GLY A 63 -4.47 -12.60 4.84
CA GLY A 63 -4.63 -11.42 5.70
C GLY A 63 -5.26 -11.72 7.06
N GLY A 64 -6.01 -12.80 7.19
CA GLY A 64 -6.56 -13.31 8.46
C GLY A 64 -5.65 -14.34 9.16
N GLY A 65 -4.49 -14.64 8.56
CA GLY A 65 -3.52 -15.59 9.09
C GLY A 65 -3.89 -17.06 8.91
N TYR A 66 -3.00 -17.95 9.36
CA TYR A 66 -3.14 -19.40 9.16
C TYR A 66 -4.43 -19.98 9.74
N GLY A 67 -4.92 -19.47 10.87
CA GLY A 67 -6.15 -19.94 11.48
C GLY A 67 -7.38 -19.77 10.57
N LEU A 68 -7.46 -18.66 9.83
CA LEU A 68 -8.52 -18.44 8.86
C LEU A 68 -8.38 -19.33 7.63
N ILE A 69 -7.15 -19.45 7.09
CA ILE A 69 -6.86 -20.35 5.96
C ILE A 69 -7.29 -21.77 6.29
N ASP A 70 -6.89 -22.29 7.44
CA ASP A 70 -7.25 -23.63 7.92
C ASP A 70 -8.75 -23.79 8.13
N HIS A 71 -9.42 -22.76 8.65
CA HIS A 71 -10.88 -22.78 8.85
C HIS A 71 -11.61 -22.92 7.50
N VAL A 72 -11.29 -22.06 6.54
CA VAL A 72 -11.91 -22.07 5.21
C VAL A 72 -11.61 -23.38 4.48
N ALA A 73 -10.36 -23.87 4.53
CA ALA A 73 -10.00 -25.13 3.90
C ALA A 73 -10.76 -26.35 4.46
N LYS A 74 -11.13 -26.33 5.74
CA LYS A 74 -11.86 -27.41 6.41
C LYS A 74 -13.37 -27.30 6.29
N SER A 75 -13.92 -26.09 6.37
CA SER A 75 -15.37 -25.83 6.43
C SER A 75 -15.98 -25.41 5.10
N GLY A 76 -15.20 -24.83 4.19
CA GLY A 76 -15.68 -24.12 3.01
C GLY A 76 -16.38 -22.78 3.32
N ASP A 77 -16.36 -22.34 4.59
CA ASP A 77 -17.02 -21.11 5.04
C ASP A 77 -16.00 -19.97 5.12
N CYS A 78 -16.11 -19.00 4.19
CA CYS A 78 -15.30 -17.80 4.17
C CYS A 78 -16.10 -16.63 4.75
N PRO A 79 -15.83 -16.21 6.01
CA PRO A 79 -16.53 -15.08 6.61
C PRO A 79 -16.19 -13.78 5.86
N SER A 80 -17.19 -13.12 5.29
CA SER A 80 -16.97 -11.93 4.48
C SER A 80 -16.67 -10.67 5.29
N GLU A 81 -17.14 -10.61 6.54
CA GLU A 81 -16.97 -9.44 7.40
C GLU A 81 -15.59 -9.38 8.04
N ILE A 82 -15.01 -8.18 8.08
CA ILE A 82 -13.72 -7.89 8.75
C ILE A 82 -13.95 -6.71 9.70
N PRO A 83 -14.36 -6.97 10.93
CA PRO A 83 -14.70 -5.92 11.89
C PRO A 83 -13.53 -4.97 12.16
N GLY A 84 -13.77 -3.65 12.09
CA GLY A 84 -12.80 -2.62 12.40
C GLY A 84 -11.77 -2.33 11.30
N GLU A 85 -11.76 -3.07 10.19
CA GLU A 85 -10.74 -2.90 9.14
C GLU A 85 -10.97 -1.62 8.32
N ALA A 86 -12.22 -1.27 8.03
CA ALA A 86 -12.54 -0.04 7.31
C ALA A 86 -12.13 1.19 8.12
N GLU A 87 -12.52 1.25 9.38
CA GLU A 87 -12.19 2.34 10.29
C GLU A 87 -10.68 2.50 10.50
N LYS A 88 -9.97 1.38 10.61
CA LYS A 88 -8.51 1.37 10.74
C LYS A 88 -7.85 1.90 9.47
N THR A 89 -8.25 1.43 8.30
CA THR A 89 -7.71 1.85 7.01
C THR A 89 -7.94 3.34 6.77
N GLU A 90 -9.14 3.84 7.07
CA GLU A 90 -9.45 5.26 6.98
C GLU A 90 -8.61 6.10 7.95
N ALA A 91 -8.48 5.66 9.20
CA ALA A 91 -7.68 6.36 10.21
C ALA A 91 -6.20 6.46 9.81
N GLU A 92 -5.62 5.39 9.28
CA GLU A 92 -4.25 5.38 8.78
C GLU A 92 -4.07 6.28 7.55
N PHE A 93 -5.01 6.26 6.58
CA PHE A 93 -5.01 7.17 5.42
C PHE A 93 -5.04 8.64 5.86
N ARG A 94 -5.96 8.97 6.76
CA ARG A 94 -6.11 10.33 7.32
C ARG A 94 -4.85 10.77 8.06
N HIS A 95 -4.23 9.86 8.80
CA HIS A 95 -3.03 10.16 9.55
C HIS A 95 -1.84 10.49 8.64
N ILE A 96 -1.60 9.66 7.62
CA ILE A 96 -0.43 9.79 6.72
C ILE A 96 -0.55 11.02 5.81
N LEU A 97 -1.73 11.25 5.22
CA LEU A 97 -1.93 12.36 4.25
C LEU A 97 -2.49 13.63 4.87
N GLY A 98 -2.83 13.63 6.16
CA GLY A 98 -3.55 14.75 6.77
C GLY A 98 -4.95 14.96 6.18
N TRP A 99 -5.54 13.92 5.58
CA TRP A 99 -6.80 13.99 4.86
C TRP A 99 -7.98 14.35 5.78
N LYS A 100 -8.79 15.33 5.36
CA LYS A 100 -9.96 15.81 6.13
C LYS A 100 -11.26 15.75 5.34
N GLY A 101 -11.19 15.38 4.06
CA GLY A 101 -12.36 15.28 3.20
C GLY A 101 -13.22 14.03 3.49
N PRO A 102 -14.34 13.87 2.76
CA PRO A 102 -15.19 12.69 2.81
C PRO A 102 -14.44 11.43 2.34
N ALA A 103 -14.70 10.33 3.04
CA ALA A 103 -14.21 8.99 2.70
C ALA A 103 -15.29 7.97 3.04
N ASP A 104 -15.43 6.92 2.24
CA ASP A 104 -16.34 5.81 2.48
C ASP A 104 -15.65 4.48 2.15
N LEU A 105 -15.63 3.54 3.09
CA LEU A 105 -14.88 2.29 2.95
C LEU A 105 -15.73 1.09 3.30
N ILE A 106 -15.62 0.06 2.45
CA ILE A 106 -16.17 -1.26 2.70
C ILE A 106 -15.04 -2.28 2.54
N CYS A 107 -14.77 -3.07 3.59
CA CYS A 107 -13.77 -4.12 3.59
C CYS A 107 -14.43 -5.49 3.67
N LYS A 108 -14.18 -6.35 2.68
CA LYS A 108 -14.72 -7.69 2.59
C LYS A 108 -13.64 -8.74 2.42
N ARG A 109 -13.84 -9.90 3.08
CA ARG A 109 -13.03 -11.09 2.84
C ARG A 109 -13.55 -11.85 1.63
N VAL A 110 -12.63 -12.38 0.84
CA VAL A 110 -12.92 -13.26 -0.31
C VAL A 110 -12.12 -14.56 -0.20
N ASP A 111 -12.64 -15.63 -0.79
CA ASP A 111 -11.97 -16.91 -0.88
C ASP A 111 -10.89 -16.90 -1.97
N ARG A 112 -9.81 -16.21 -1.65
CA ARG A 112 -8.56 -16.12 -2.42
C ARG A 112 -7.40 -16.18 -1.44
N HIS A 113 -6.35 -16.95 -1.74
CA HIS A 113 -5.25 -17.17 -0.80
C HIS A 113 -4.49 -15.87 -0.51
N ASP A 114 -3.95 -15.21 -1.55
CA ASP A 114 -3.17 -13.98 -1.46
C ASP A 114 -3.67 -12.89 -2.42
N GLY A 115 -3.26 -11.66 -2.18
CA GLY A 115 -3.60 -10.50 -2.99
C GLY A 115 -4.83 -9.74 -2.49
N HIS A 116 -4.61 -8.52 -1.99
CA HIS A 116 -5.69 -7.59 -1.69
C HIS A 116 -5.96 -6.73 -2.93
N LEU A 117 -7.19 -6.78 -3.42
CA LEU A 117 -7.69 -5.97 -4.52
C LEU A 117 -8.60 -4.88 -3.95
N VAL A 118 -8.39 -3.65 -4.35
CA VAL A 118 -9.26 -2.54 -4.02
C VAL A 118 -9.88 -1.95 -5.28
N HIS A 119 -11.15 -1.59 -5.18
CA HIS A 119 -11.90 -0.83 -6.18
C HIS A 119 -12.08 0.58 -5.62
N VAL A 120 -11.55 1.56 -6.30
CA VAL A 120 -11.52 2.94 -5.83
C VAL A 120 -12.33 3.83 -6.76
N GLU A 121 -13.16 4.68 -6.18
CA GLU A 121 -13.75 5.84 -6.85
C GLU A 121 -13.27 7.10 -6.15
N ALA A 122 -12.83 8.10 -6.91
CA ALA A 122 -12.41 9.37 -6.35
C ALA A 122 -12.99 10.53 -7.17
N VAL A 123 -13.26 11.63 -6.48
CA VAL A 123 -13.67 12.91 -7.08
C VAL A 123 -12.49 13.86 -6.99
N LEU A 124 -12.06 14.36 -8.14
CA LEU A 124 -10.91 15.23 -8.31
C LEU A 124 -11.35 16.71 -8.27
N GLU A 125 -10.41 17.63 -8.08
CA GLU A 125 -10.63 19.07 -8.23
C GLU A 125 -10.51 19.51 -9.70
N GLN A 126 -9.76 18.75 -10.51
CA GLN A 126 -9.53 18.99 -11.92
C GLN A 126 -9.89 17.77 -12.76
N THR A 127 -10.40 18.00 -13.98
CA THR A 127 -10.70 16.91 -14.90
C THR A 127 -9.45 16.19 -15.36
N ALA A 128 -9.53 14.89 -15.49
CA ALA A 128 -8.44 14.05 -15.96
C ALA A 128 -8.92 13.06 -17.02
N SER A 129 -8.02 12.66 -17.92
CA SER A 129 -8.21 11.53 -18.82
C SER A 129 -7.56 10.28 -18.25
N PRO A 130 -7.95 9.05 -18.66
CA PRO A 130 -7.24 7.84 -18.25
C PRO A 130 -5.74 7.92 -18.50
N GLN A 131 -5.34 8.45 -19.67
CA GLN A 131 -3.93 8.60 -20.01
C GLN A 131 -3.19 9.56 -19.08
N SER A 132 -3.80 10.70 -18.70
CA SER A 132 -3.16 11.63 -17.76
C SER A 132 -3.05 11.07 -16.34
N ILE A 133 -3.98 10.20 -15.91
CA ILE A 133 -3.87 9.45 -14.65
C ILE A 133 -2.69 8.46 -14.73
N ILE A 134 -2.57 7.69 -15.82
CA ILE A 134 -1.45 6.76 -16.03
C ILE A 134 -0.10 7.50 -15.99
N GLU A 135 0.00 8.64 -16.65
CA GLU A 135 1.21 9.47 -16.66
C GLU A 135 1.55 10.00 -15.25
N ALA A 136 0.55 10.44 -14.49
CA ALA A 136 0.72 10.88 -13.11
C ALA A 136 1.23 9.76 -12.21
N LEU A 137 0.64 8.56 -12.28
CA LEU A 137 1.05 7.38 -11.53
C LEU A 137 2.50 6.97 -11.85
N ASN A 138 2.85 6.90 -13.14
CA ASN A 138 4.18 6.51 -13.58
C ASN A 138 5.25 7.55 -13.18
N THR A 139 4.94 8.84 -13.34
CA THR A 139 5.85 9.93 -12.98
C THR A 139 6.08 9.96 -11.49
N TRP A 140 5.00 9.90 -10.70
CA TRP A 140 5.10 9.89 -9.25
C TRP A 140 5.91 8.69 -8.75
N SER A 141 5.63 7.50 -9.27
CA SER A 141 6.34 6.28 -8.91
C SER A 141 7.85 6.39 -9.18
N SER A 142 8.25 6.94 -10.34
CA SER A 142 9.67 7.11 -10.68
C SER A 142 10.40 8.10 -9.78
N GLN A 143 9.68 9.10 -9.24
CA GLN A 143 10.26 10.15 -8.40
C GLN A 143 10.31 9.77 -6.91
N HIS A 144 9.37 8.93 -6.44
CA HIS A 144 9.18 8.65 -5.02
C HIS A 144 9.61 7.25 -4.58
N THR A 145 9.89 6.34 -5.53
CA THR A 145 10.45 5.04 -5.16
C THR A 145 11.90 5.23 -4.68
N PRO A 146 12.25 4.88 -3.44
CA PRO A 146 13.64 4.99 -2.94
C PRO A 146 14.50 3.84 -3.47
N HIS A 147 14.91 3.93 -4.74
CA HIS A 147 15.61 2.90 -5.53
C HIS A 147 16.89 2.37 -4.92
N HIS A 148 17.49 3.10 -3.98
CA HIS A 148 18.72 2.71 -3.28
C HIS A 148 18.48 1.66 -2.18
N LEU A 149 17.21 1.45 -1.76
CA LEU A 149 16.88 0.44 -0.77
C LEU A 149 16.78 -0.95 -1.42
N PRO A 150 17.33 -2.00 -0.80
CA PRO A 150 17.38 -3.35 -1.39
C PRO A 150 16.03 -3.93 -1.80
N SER A 151 14.99 -3.73 -0.97
CA SER A 151 13.63 -4.23 -1.22
C SER A 151 12.77 -3.28 -2.05
N ALA A 152 13.30 -2.12 -2.47
CA ALA A 152 12.56 -1.20 -3.33
C ALA A 152 12.26 -1.85 -4.68
N PRO A 153 10.98 -1.89 -5.12
CA PRO A 153 10.66 -2.31 -6.49
C PRO A 153 11.27 -1.32 -7.49
N ALA A 154 11.36 -1.68 -8.77
CA ALA A 154 11.83 -0.75 -9.79
C ALA A 154 10.85 0.43 -9.98
N ARG A 155 9.56 0.20 -9.76
CA ARG A 155 8.51 1.20 -9.62
C ARG A 155 7.55 0.77 -8.52
N SER A 156 7.24 1.68 -7.59
CA SER A 156 6.28 1.38 -6.50
C SER A 156 4.85 1.23 -6.99
N VAL A 157 4.51 1.88 -8.13
CA VAL A 157 3.23 1.74 -8.82
C VAL A 157 3.47 1.39 -10.27
N MET A 158 2.81 0.36 -10.75
CA MET A 158 2.75 -0.07 -12.15
C MET A 158 1.33 0.08 -12.68
N THR A 159 1.17 0.36 -13.96
CA THR A 159 -0.13 0.47 -14.60
C THR A 159 -0.31 -0.62 -15.66
N VAL A 160 -1.53 -1.17 -15.74
CA VAL A 160 -1.96 -2.16 -16.75
C VAL A 160 -3.34 -1.77 -17.28
N ASP A 161 -3.68 -2.20 -18.48
CA ASP A 161 -5.02 -1.96 -19.03
C ASP A 161 -6.05 -2.81 -18.27
N ASP A 162 -5.79 -4.10 -18.16
CA ASP A 162 -6.65 -5.12 -17.55
C ASP A 162 -5.96 -5.73 -16.34
N LEU A 163 -6.45 -5.47 -15.14
CA LEU A 163 -5.86 -5.99 -13.91
C LEU A 163 -6.33 -7.43 -13.65
N ASN A 164 -5.38 -8.35 -13.55
CA ASN A 164 -5.63 -9.74 -13.19
C ASN A 164 -4.81 -10.11 -11.95
N VAL A 165 -5.48 -10.52 -10.89
CA VAL A 165 -4.83 -10.81 -9.60
C VAL A 165 -3.76 -11.89 -9.72
N ALA A 166 -4.04 -12.99 -10.42
CA ALA A 166 -3.09 -14.11 -10.51
C ALA A 166 -1.84 -13.77 -11.33
N LEU A 167 -1.99 -12.94 -12.38
CA LEU A 167 -0.88 -12.55 -13.23
C LEU A 167 -0.01 -11.46 -12.60
N HIS A 168 -0.62 -10.55 -11.83
CA HIS A 168 0.05 -9.33 -11.38
C HIS A 168 0.46 -9.37 -9.90
N LEU A 169 0.20 -10.47 -9.19
CA LEU A 169 0.38 -10.57 -7.74
C LEU A 169 1.84 -10.32 -7.30
N PHE A 170 2.81 -10.80 -8.07
CA PHE A 170 4.23 -10.69 -7.75
C PHE A 170 4.95 -9.57 -8.49
N ALA A 171 4.22 -8.52 -8.88
CA ALA A 171 4.80 -7.35 -9.55
C ALA A 171 6.03 -6.81 -8.80
N ASP A 172 7.14 -6.60 -9.51
CA ASP A 172 8.42 -6.15 -8.96
C ASP A 172 8.82 -4.72 -9.37
N GLY A 173 7.95 -4.07 -10.15
CA GLY A 173 8.17 -2.73 -10.68
C GLY A 173 8.74 -2.70 -12.11
N GLU A 174 9.21 -3.83 -12.63
CA GLU A 174 9.65 -4.01 -14.03
C GLU A 174 8.74 -4.99 -14.77
N GLY A 175 8.30 -6.05 -14.11
CA GLY A 175 7.52 -7.12 -14.68
C GLY A 175 6.59 -7.81 -13.70
N PHE A 176 6.07 -8.96 -14.12
CA PHE A 176 5.11 -9.76 -13.37
C PHE A 176 5.62 -11.21 -13.23
N PRO A 177 6.57 -11.47 -12.32
CA PRO A 177 6.99 -12.83 -12.04
C PRO A 177 5.81 -13.72 -11.66
N SER A 178 5.80 -14.96 -12.12
CA SER A 178 4.73 -15.92 -11.80
C SER A 178 4.85 -16.55 -10.42
N THR A 179 6.03 -16.47 -9.83
CA THR A 179 6.36 -17.01 -8.50
C THR A 179 7.41 -16.14 -7.84
N CYS A 180 7.53 -16.26 -6.53
CA CYS A 180 8.51 -15.54 -5.74
C CYS A 180 9.17 -16.49 -4.73
N ASN A 181 10.48 -16.35 -4.56
CA ASN A 181 11.17 -16.86 -3.38
C ASN A 181 11.57 -15.65 -2.51
N PRO A 182 10.82 -15.31 -1.46
CA PRO A 182 11.04 -14.08 -0.69
C PRO A 182 12.41 -14.03 0.02
N ALA A 183 13.14 -15.15 0.08
CA ALA A 183 14.49 -15.17 0.63
C ALA A 183 15.55 -14.55 -0.31
N VAL A 184 15.25 -14.48 -1.61
CA VAL A 184 16.19 -13.98 -2.64
C VAL A 184 15.57 -12.94 -3.57
N ASP A 185 14.27 -13.01 -3.78
CA ASP A 185 13.52 -12.13 -4.68
C ASP A 185 12.89 -10.97 -3.89
N LEU A 186 13.72 -10.11 -3.31
CA LEU A 186 13.29 -9.07 -2.37
C LEU A 186 12.30 -8.06 -2.97
N LYS A 187 12.23 -7.93 -4.29
CA LYS A 187 11.37 -6.97 -4.99
C LYS A 187 10.06 -7.56 -5.49
N ALA A 188 9.98 -8.88 -5.63
CA ALA A 188 8.78 -9.54 -6.14
C ALA A 188 7.58 -9.35 -5.18
N GLY A 189 6.45 -8.91 -5.72
CA GLY A 189 5.26 -8.57 -4.94
C GLY A 189 5.34 -7.25 -4.15
N MET A 190 6.39 -6.43 -4.41
CA MET A 190 6.57 -5.15 -3.72
C MET A 190 5.95 -3.95 -4.47
N ALA A 191 5.63 -4.08 -5.75
CA ALA A 191 4.92 -3.05 -6.50
C ALA A 191 3.39 -3.17 -6.33
N ILE A 192 2.73 -2.01 -6.32
CA ILE A 192 1.27 -1.91 -6.45
C ILE A 192 0.94 -1.90 -7.93
N VAL A 193 -0.06 -2.66 -8.36
CA VAL A 193 -0.53 -2.66 -9.75
C VAL A 193 -1.89 -1.97 -9.83
N VAL A 194 -1.99 -0.95 -10.66
CA VAL A 194 -3.23 -0.19 -10.93
C VAL A 194 -3.70 -0.50 -12.33
N GLY A 195 -4.97 -0.83 -12.47
CA GLY A 195 -5.58 -1.10 -13.78
C GLY A 195 -7.05 -0.73 -13.85
N ASN A 196 -7.67 -0.97 -15.00
CA ASN A 196 -9.09 -0.68 -15.22
C ASN A 196 -9.42 0.79 -14.92
N ILE A 197 -8.55 1.71 -15.38
CA ILE A 197 -8.67 3.14 -15.10
C ILE A 197 -9.72 3.75 -16.03
N GLU A 198 -10.75 4.33 -15.43
CA GLU A 198 -11.83 5.04 -16.12
C GLU A 198 -11.98 6.45 -15.57
N THR A 199 -12.35 7.41 -16.41
CA THR A 199 -12.62 8.78 -15.97
C THR A 199 -13.92 9.29 -16.60
N ASP A 200 -14.69 10.06 -15.83
CA ASP A 200 -15.87 10.79 -16.27
C ASP A 200 -15.91 12.17 -15.60
N GLY A 201 -15.48 13.18 -16.31
CA GLY A 201 -15.35 14.54 -15.80
C GLY A 201 -14.34 14.62 -14.63
N LEU A 202 -14.84 14.88 -13.43
CA LEU A 202 -14.04 14.93 -12.20
C LEU A 202 -13.92 13.56 -11.52
N HIS A 203 -14.65 12.55 -11.97
CA HIS A 203 -14.63 11.22 -11.38
C HIS A 203 -13.55 10.35 -12.02
N VAL A 204 -12.81 9.65 -11.18
CA VAL A 204 -11.88 8.59 -11.58
C VAL A 204 -12.23 7.30 -10.85
N ARG A 205 -12.23 6.19 -11.58
CA ARG A 205 -12.37 4.83 -11.05
C ARG A 205 -11.16 4.02 -11.46
N PHE A 206 -10.70 3.18 -10.56
CA PHE A 206 -9.63 2.23 -10.86
C PHE A 206 -9.65 1.04 -9.91
N GLN A 207 -8.95 0.00 -10.28
CA GLN A 207 -8.61 -1.11 -9.40
C GLN A 207 -7.13 -1.04 -9.04
N ALA A 208 -6.78 -1.46 -7.81
CA ALA A 208 -5.38 -1.60 -7.43
C ALA A 208 -5.15 -2.87 -6.62
N LEU A 209 -4.05 -3.56 -6.93
CA LEU A 209 -3.64 -4.82 -6.34
C LEU A 209 -2.36 -4.66 -5.55
N SER A 210 -2.31 -5.28 -4.37
CA SER A 210 -1.10 -5.43 -3.56
C SER A 210 -0.95 -6.87 -3.07
N HIS A 211 0.27 -7.38 -3.03
CA HIS A 211 0.56 -8.61 -2.32
C HIS A 211 0.55 -8.35 -0.81
N ASN A 212 -0.52 -8.75 -0.15
CA ASN A 212 -0.81 -8.39 1.23
C ASN A 212 0.20 -8.92 2.26
N THR A 213 0.85 -10.06 2.01
CA THR A 213 1.84 -10.64 2.93
C THR A 213 3.27 -10.20 2.62
N LEU A 214 3.59 -9.84 1.38
CA LEU A 214 4.87 -9.25 1.00
C LEU A 214 4.84 -7.73 1.19
N ARG A 215 4.29 -6.99 0.25
CA ARG A 215 4.25 -5.53 0.35
C ARG A 215 3.50 -5.03 1.59
N GLY A 216 2.37 -5.64 1.89
CA GLY A 216 1.47 -5.23 2.98
C GLY A 216 1.88 -5.71 4.37
N ALA A 217 2.91 -6.56 4.51
CA ALA A 217 3.33 -7.11 5.80
C ALA A 217 4.85 -7.30 5.89
N ALA A 218 5.34 -8.53 5.70
CA ALA A 218 6.74 -8.88 5.98
C ALA A 218 7.73 -8.07 5.12
N GLY A 219 7.56 -8.06 3.81
CA GLY A 219 8.42 -7.30 2.88
C GLY A 219 8.35 -5.80 3.13
N GLY A 220 7.15 -5.25 3.34
CA GLY A 220 6.97 -3.84 3.70
C GLY A 220 7.63 -3.46 5.02
N THR A 221 7.66 -4.38 5.99
CA THR A 221 8.36 -4.15 7.27
C THR A 221 9.89 -4.17 7.11
N VAL A 222 10.41 -5.08 6.28
CA VAL A 222 11.85 -5.09 5.91
C VAL A 222 12.20 -3.79 5.20
N TYR A 223 11.40 -3.37 4.25
CA TYR A 223 11.59 -2.12 3.50
C TYR A 223 11.60 -0.87 4.41
N LEU A 224 10.73 -0.82 5.42
CA LEU A 224 10.76 0.23 6.45
C LEU A 224 12.03 0.16 7.30
N ALA A 225 12.50 -1.05 7.63
CA ALA A 225 13.76 -1.22 8.37
C ALA A 225 14.98 -0.78 7.55
N GLU A 226 15.00 -1.07 6.25
CA GLU A 226 16.04 -0.59 5.32
C GLU A 226 16.06 0.95 5.27
N LEU A 227 14.91 1.60 5.19
CA LEU A 227 14.81 3.06 5.29
C LEU A 227 15.38 3.58 6.61
N ALA A 228 15.07 2.93 7.72
CA ALA A 228 15.57 3.35 9.03
C ALA A 228 17.10 3.19 9.16
N VAL A 229 17.69 2.18 8.51
CA VAL A 229 19.15 2.02 8.39
C VAL A 229 19.76 3.13 7.54
N ASP A 230 19.16 3.40 6.40
CA ASP A 230 19.61 4.44 5.46
C ASP A 230 19.61 5.84 6.12
N LEU A 231 18.59 6.13 6.92
CA LEU A 231 18.51 7.36 7.71
C LEU A 231 19.44 7.39 8.94
N GLY A 232 20.28 6.37 9.15
CA GLY A 232 21.23 6.29 10.26
C GLY A 232 20.58 6.10 11.65
N LEU A 233 19.35 5.61 11.72
CA LEU A 233 18.59 5.51 12.97
C LEU A 233 19.04 4.35 13.87
N PHE A 234 19.84 3.41 13.36
CA PHE A 234 20.40 2.26 14.09
C PHE A 234 21.89 2.39 14.44
N GLY A 235 22.49 3.56 14.27
CA GLY A 235 23.88 3.80 14.69
C GLY A 235 24.06 3.72 16.20
N PRO A 236 25.32 3.50 16.70
CA PRO A 236 25.58 3.58 18.13
C PRO A 236 25.13 4.96 18.61
N THR A 237 24.35 4.98 19.68
CA THR A 237 23.99 6.22 20.40
C THR A 237 25.31 6.90 20.72
N GLN A 238 25.64 8.02 20.09
CA GLN A 238 26.77 8.81 20.53
C GLN A 238 26.48 9.20 21.98
N ALA A 239 27.20 8.58 22.90
CA ALA A 239 27.19 9.01 24.28
C ALA A 239 27.65 10.48 24.24
N GLN A 240 26.71 11.39 24.50
CA GLN A 240 27.05 12.78 24.75
C GLN A 240 27.91 12.78 26.00
N GLY A 241 29.23 13.02 25.80
CA GLY A 241 30.18 13.25 26.84
C GLY A 241 29.99 14.64 27.48
#